data_d013914d09dd388f995cfa3f83e9653c
#
_entry.id   d013914d09dd388f995cfa3f83e9653c
#
_cell.length_a   1.000
_cell.length_b   1.000
_cell.length_c   1.000
_cell.angle_alpha   90.00
_cell.angle_beta   90.00
_cell.angle_gamma   90.00
#
_symmetry.space_group_name_H-M   'P 1'
#
loop_
_entity.id
_entity.type
_entity.pdbx_description
1 polymer ?
#
loop_
_entity_poly.entity_id
_entity_poly.type
_entity_poly.pdbx_seq_one_letter_code
_entity_poly.pdbx_strand_id
1 'polypeptide(L)'
;MVEVTEARLNESGLDGDRARAGKRAVTLIQYEHLPVIASLAGLDFIDPSVLRRNIVVSGLNIASFRGKRLMIGDAAIELTVPCHPCSRMERAIGHGGYTAMRGHGGMCAQVRVEGQVAVGSPILPSEN
;
A
#
# COMPACT_ATOMS: atom_id res chain seq x y z
N MET A 1 -7.79 -11.30 0.94
CA MET A 1 -6.38 -10.96 1.31
C MET A 1 -6.10 -11.53 2.69
N VAL A 2 -4.97 -12.18 2.85
CA VAL A 2 -4.59 -12.83 4.11
C VAL A 2 -3.47 -12.01 4.76
N GLU A 3 -3.61 -11.71 6.05
CA GLU A 3 -2.56 -11.05 6.80
C GLU A 3 -1.44 -12.02 7.14
N VAL A 4 -0.19 -11.58 6.97
CA VAL A 4 0.99 -12.35 7.32
C VAL A 4 1.95 -11.48 8.12
N THR A 5 2.79 -12.11 8.94
CA THR A 5 3.78 -11.39 9.74
C THR A 5 5.07 -11.13 8.97
N GLU A 6 5.35 -11.96 7.96
CA GLU A 6 6.50 -11.77 7.08
C GLU A 6 6.17 -12.32 5.70
N ALA A 7 6.87 -11.81 4.69
CA ALA A 7 6.68 -12.24 3.31
C ALA A 7 7.94 -11.89 2.51
N ARG A 8 8.07 -12.49 1.32
CA ARG A 8 9.11 -12.13 0.39
C ARG A 8 8.54 -11.21 -0.68
N LEU A 9 9.22 -10.12 -0.96
CA LEU A 9 8.96 -9.28 -2.13
C LEU A 9 9.78 -9.80 -3.30
N ASN A 10 9.10 -10.12 -4.40
CA ASN A 10 9.72 -10.46 -5.67
C ASN A 10 9.24 -9.48 -6.73
N GLU A 11 9.69 -9.62 -7.97
CA GLU A 11 9.34 -8.65 -9.02
C GLU A 11 7.83 -8.56 -9.31
N SER A 12 7.08 -9.60 -8.96
CA SER A 12 5.63 -9.62 -9.10
C SER A 12 4.88 -9.08 -7.87
N GLY A 13 5.60 -8.64 -6.84
CA GLY A 13 5.04 -8.13 -5.61
C GLY A 13 5.26 -9.06 -4.42
N LEU A 14 4.32 -9.06 -3.48
CA LEU A 14 4.39 -9.94 -2.33
C LEU A 14 4.12 -11.39 -2.74
N ASP A 15 4.97 -12.28 -2.25
CA ASP A 15 4.83 -13.71 -2.48
C ASP A 15 3.48 -14.18 -1.92
N GLY A 16 2.73 -14.93 -2.73
CA GLY A 16 1.39 -15.38 -2.35
C GLY A 16 0.27 -14.40 -2.74
N ASP A 17 0.59 -13.20 -3.18
CA ASP A 17 -0.40 -12.25 -3.69
C ASP A 17 -0.54 -12.39 -5.21
N ARG A 18 -1.65 -11.89 -5.75
CA ARG A 18 -1.96 -11.99 -7.19
C ARG A 18 -1.61 -10.69 -7.91
N ALA A 19 -0.37 -10.27 -7.82
CA ALA A 19 0.10 -9.11 -8.55
C ALA A 19 0.91 -9.53 -9.77
N ARG A 20 1.15 -8.59 -10.67
CA ARG A 20 2.02 -8.76 -11.83
C ARG A 20 3.23 -7.87 -11.67
N ALA A 21 4.35 -8.26 -12.28
CA ALA A 21 5.54 -7.42 -12.34
C ALA A 21 5.22 -6.07 -12.99
N GLY A 22 5.90 -5.02 -12.55
CA GLY A 22 5.77 -3.69 -13.09
C GLY A 22 5.37 -2.64 -12.07
N LYS A 23 4.83 -1.54 -12.55
CA LYS A 23 4.56 -0.33 -11.77
C LYS A 23 3.55 -0.50 -10.64
N ARG A 24 2.76 -1.56 -10.67
CA ARG A 24 1.69 -1.83 -9.70
C ARG A 24 1.88 -3.17 -9.00
N ALA A 25 3.12 -3.67 -8.96
CA ALA A 25 3.41 -4.94 -8.32
C ALA A 25 3.11 -4.93 -6.82
N VAL A 26 3.29 -3.78 -6.17
CA VAL A 26 3.07 -3.59 -4.74
C VAL A 26 2.14 -2.40 -4.55
N THR A 27 1.26 -2.48 -3.56
CA THR A 27 0.38 -1.37 -3.18
C THR A 27 0.59 -1.05 -1.71
N LEU A 28 0.85 0.23 -1.41
CA LEU A 28 1.05 0.70 -0.05
C LEU A 28 -0.09 1.63 0.34
N ILE A 29 -0.50 1.56 1.62
CA ILE A 29 -1.40 2.56 2.18
C ILE A 29 -0.80 3.08 3.48
N GLN A 30 -0.99 4.37 3.74
CA GLN A 30 -0.49 4.98 4.95
C GLN A 30 -1.45 4.71 6.10
N TYR A 31 -0.94 4.13 7.18
CA TYR A 31 -1.74 3.78 8.36
C TYR A 31 -2.53 4.97 8.88
N GLU A 32 -1.89 6.16 8.93
CA GLU A 32 -2.51 7.39 9.42
C GLU A 32 -3.69 7.84 8.59
N HIS A 33 -3.80 7.39 7.34
CA HIS A 33 -4.94 7.73 6.48
C HIS A 33 -6.16 6.84 6.69
N LEU A 34 -6.02 5.71 7.37
CA LEU A 34 -7.14 4.80 7.60
C LEU A 34 -8.29 5.44 8.38
N PRO A 35 -8.03 6.18 9.49
CA PRO A 35 -9.11 6.91 10.17
C PRO A 35 -9.74 7.99 9.30
N VAL A 36 -8.95 8.62 8.43
CA VAL A 36 -9.46 9.66 7.51
C VAL A 36 -10.45 9.05 6.53
N ILE A 37 -10.07 7.92 5.91
CA ILE A 37 -10.94 7.20 4.97
C ILE A 37 -12.22 6.75 5.68
N ALA A 38 -12.09 6.19 6.87
CA ALA A 38 -13.23 5.75 7.66
C ALA A 38 -14.18 6.91 7.96
N SER A 39 -13.64 8.04 8.40
CA SER A 39 -14.42 9.24 8.71
C SER A 39 -15.17 9.74 7.49
N LEU A 40 -14.48 9.83 6.34
CA LEU A 40 -15.10 10.32 5.09
C LEU A 40 -16.14 9.34 4.55
N ALA A 41 -16.01 8.06 4.84
CA ALA A 41 -16.97 7.04 4.42
C ALA A 41 -18.12 6.84 5.42
N GLY A 42 -18.10 7.57 6.55
CA GLY A 42 -19.11 7.43 7.59
C GLY A 42 -19.00 6.16 8.42
N LEU A 43 -17.79 5.61 8.53
CA LEU A 43 -17.51 4.38 9.27
C LEU A 43 -16.67 4.70 10.51
N ASP A 44 -16.81 3.88 11.56
CA ASP A 44 -15.99 4.02 12.76
C ASP A 44 -14.58 3.49 12.54
N PHE A 45 -14.43 2.51 11.66
CA PHE A 45 -13.20 1.78 11.47
C PHE A 45 -13.16 1.14 10.08
N ILE A 46 -11.96 1.05 9.50
CA ILE A 46 -11.72 0.32 8.25
C ILE A 46 -10.54 -0.64 8.45
N ASP A 47 -10.78 -1.93 8.17
CA ASP A 47 -9.70 -2.92 8.13
C ASP A 47 -8.93 -2.73 6.82
N PRO A 48 -7.58 -2.62 6.86
CA PRO A 48 -6.79 -2.44 5.64
C PRO A 48 -7.00 -3.50 4.58
N SER A 49 -7.31 -4.73 4.98
CA SER A 49 -7.56 -5.83 4.02
C SER A 49 -8.74 -5.57 3.10
N VAL A 50 -9.73 -4.80 3.57
CA VAL A 50 -10.90 -4.41 2.78
C VAL A 50 -10.49 -3.51 1.60
N LEU A 51 -9.45 -2.70 1.79
CA LEU A 51 -8.95 -1.79 0.76
C LEU A 51 -8.04 -2.47 -0.25
N ARG A 52 -7.67 -3.74 0.00
CA ARG A 52 -6.84 -4.54 -0.89
C ARG A 52 -5.48 -3.90 -1.18
N ARG A 53 -4.95 -3.20 -0.20
CA ARG A 53 -3.57 -2.70 -0.21
C ARG A 53 -2.72 -3.69 0.57
N ASN A 54 -1.61 -4.13 -0.02
CA ASN A 54 -0.86 -5.24 0.56
C ASN A 54 0.21 -4.83 1.57
N ILE A 55 0.59 -3.56 1.65
CA ILE A 55 1.54 -3.08 2.65
C ILE A 55 0.97 -1.85 3.33
N VAL A 56 0.91 -1.89 4.67
CA VAL A 56 0.50 -0.76 5.50
C VAL A 56 1.75 -0.13 6.11
N VAL A 57 1.95 1.17 5.86
CA VAL A 57 3.13 1.92 6.28
C VAL A 57 2.73 3.00 7.27
N SER A 58 3.50 3.16 8.33
CA SER A 58 3.28 4.24 9.29
C SER A 58 4.54 5.10 9.45
N GLY A 59 4.34 6.36 9.81
CA GLY A 59 5.45 7.27 10.13
C GLY A 59 6.16 7.88 8.93
N LEU A 60 5.65 7.69 7.72
CA LEU A 60 6.26 8.24 6.51
C LEU A 60 5.17 8.73 5.57
N ASN A 61 5.30 9.95 5.08
CA ASN A 61 4.36 10.48 4.08
C ASN A 61 4.70 9.92 2.70
N ILE A 62 4.14 8.76 2.39
CA ILE A 62 4.49 8.01 1.19
C ILE A 62 4.22 8.77 -0.11
N ALA A 63 3.19 9.61 -0.14
CA ALA A 63 2.86 10.37 -1.35
C ALA A 63 3.98 11.33 -1.77
N SER A 64 4.78 11.82 -0.81
CA SER A 64 5.88 12.73 -1.09
C SER A 64 7.09 12.04 -1.73
N PHE A 65 7.10 10.70 -1.76
CA PHE A 65 8.20 9.92 -2.33
C PHE A 65 7.88 9.34 -3.71
N ARG A 66 6.86 9.85 -4.38
CA ARG A 66 6.54 9.41 -5.73
C ARG A 66 7.75 9.58 -6.64
N GLY A 67 8.08 8.54 -7.40
CA GLY A 67 9.24 8.51 -8.28
C GLY A 67 10.56 8.21 -7.57
N LYS A 68 10.53 7.97 -6.26
CA LYS A 68 11.72 7.73 -5.45
C LYS A 68 11.73 6.30 -4.92
N ARG A 69 12.92 5.84 -4.55
CA ARG A 69 13.10 4.51 -3.97
C ARG A 69 13.04 4.54 -2.47
N LEU A 70 12.43 3.49 -1.91
CA LEU A 70 12.40 3.25 -0.49
C LEU A 70 13.00 1.87 -0.21
N MET A 71 13.83 1.80 0.83
CA MET A 71 14.28 0.52 1.38
C MET A 71 13.22 0.03 2.35
N ILE A 72 12.81 -1.23 2.22
CA ILE A 72 11.86 -1.86 3.14
C ILE A 72 12.38 -3.25 3.49
N GLY A 73 12.77 -3.45 4.77
CA GLY A 73 13.45 -4.68 5.17
C GLY A 73 14.66 -4.92 4.30
N ASP A 74 14.74 -6.09 3.66
CA ASP A 74 15.84 -6.46 2.76
C ASP A 74 15.56 -6.07 1.31
N ALA A 75 14.39 -5.50 1.02
CA ALA A 75 13.96 -5.17 -0.33
C ALA A 75 14.07 -3.68 -0.61
N ALA A 76 13.99 -3.31 -1.89
CA ALA A 76 13.86 -1.93 -2.32
C ALA A 76 12.72 -1.82 -3.32
N ILE A 77 11.91 -0.78 -3.17
CA ILE A 77 10.79 -0.49 -4.03
C ILE A 77 10.90 0.94 -4.57
N GLU A 78 10.26 1.19 -5.70
CA GLU A 78 10.16 2.54 -6.26
C GLU A 78 8.68 2.90 -6.37
N LEU A 79 8.29 4.00 -5.72
CA LEU A 79 6.91 4.47 -5.77
C LEU A 79 6.60 5.02 -7.16
N THR A 80 5.53 4.56 -7.76
CA THR A 80 5.22 4.86 -9.16
C THR A 80 4.04 5.83 -9.30
N VAL A 81 2.83 5.36 -9.03
CA VAL A 81 1.61 6.13 -9.22
C VAL A 81 0.69 5.95 -8.03
N PRO A 82 -0.20 6.93 -7.75
CA PRO A 82 -1.22 6.73 -6.73
C PRO A 82 -2.10 5.54 -7.06
N CYS A 83 -2.53 4.82 -6.03
CA CYS A 83 -3.54 3.78 -6.18
C CYS A 83 -4.90 4.45 -6.32
N HIS A 84 -5.54 4.27 -7.45
CA HIS A 84 -6.88 4.82 -7.66
C HIS A 84 -7.92 3.90 -7.02
N PRO A 85 -8.94 4.47 -6.35
CA PRO A 85 -10.08 3.67 -5.91
C PRO A 85 -10.87 3.18 -7.11
N CYS A 86 -11.60 2.09 -6.93
CA CYS A 86 -12.43 1.51 -7.97
C CYS A 86 -13.81 1.16 -7.41
N SER A 87 -14.72 0.72 -8.28
CA SER A 87 -16.08 0.36 -7.87
C SER A 87 -16.11 -0.73 -6.81
N ARG A 88 -15.09 -1.59 -6.75
CA ARG A 88 -14.97 -2.60 -5.71
C ARG A 88 -14.79 -1.98 -4.33
N MET A 89 -14.10 -0.84 -4.23
CA MET A 89 -13.93 -0.12 -2.97
C MET A 89 -15.26 0.43 -2.49
N GLU A 90 -16.07 0.97 -3.39
CA GLU A 90 -17.40 1.45 -3.02
C GLU A 90 -18.28 0.32 -2.49
N ARG A 91 -18.26 -0.84 -3.14
CA ARG A 91 -19.03 -2.00 -2.67
C ARG A 91 -18.49 -2.55 -1.34
N ALA A 92 -17.18 -2.51 -1.15
CA ALA A 92 -16.55 -3.06 0.05
C ALA A 92 -16.78 -2.20 1.30
N ILE A 93 -16.74 -0.88 1.17
CA ILE A 93 -16.84 0.04 2.31
C ILE A 93 -18.12 0.85 2.33
N GLY A 94 -19.02 0.64 1.35
CA GLY A 94 -20.33 1.25 1.32
C GLY A 94 -20.40 2.50 0.46
N HIS A 95 -21.57 3.12 0.44
CA HIS A 95 -21.83 4.33 -0.34
C HIS A 95 -20.85 5.44 0.06
N GLY A 96 -20.24 6.06 -0.93
CA GLY A 96 -19.24 7.10 -0.69
C GLY A 96 -17.81 6.59 -0.55
N GLY A 97 -17.60 5.27 -0.58
CA GLY A 97 -16.27 4.69 -0.43
C GLY A 97 -15.26 5.14 -1.46
N TYR A 98 -15.69 5.25 -2.73
CA TYR A 98 -14.82 5.73 -3.80
C TYR A 98 -14.33 7.17 -3.49
N THR A 99 -15.24 8.04 -3.12
CA THR A 99 -14.92 9.44 -2.79
C THR A 99 -14.02 9.52 -1.57
N ALA A 100 -14.27 8.70 -0.55
CA ALA A 100 -13.47 8.67 0.67
C ALA A 100 -12.02 8.24 0.39
N MET A 101 -11.81 7.37 -0.61
CA MET A 101 -10.47 6.90 -0.97
C MET A 101 -9.66 7.91 -1.77
N ARG A 102 -10.30 8.85 -2.45
CA ARG A 102 -9.60 9.81 -3.32
C ARG A 102 -8.61 10.64 -2.51
N GLY A 103 -7.35 10.61 -2.94
CA GLY A 103 -6.25 11.31 -2.28
C GLY A 103 -5.67 10.56 -1.08
N HIS A 104 -6.31 9.49 -0.63
CA HIS A 104 -5.89 8.74 0.56
C HIS A 104 -5.67 7.25 0.28
N GLY A 105 -5.84 6.82 -0.95
CA GLY A 105 -5.85 5.41 -1.33
C GLY A 105 -4.49 4.73 -1.39
N GLY A 106 -3.41 5.45 -1.13
CA GLY A 106 -2.06 4.89 -1.12
C GLY A 106 -1.34 5.02 -2.46
N MET A 107 -0.21 4.34 -2.56
CA MET A 107 0.69 4.39 -3.71
C MET A 107 0.98 2.99 -4.22
N CYS A 108 1.08 2.86 -5.54
CA CYS A 108 1.62 1.68 -6.17
C CYS A 108 3.15 1.77 -6.22
N ALA A 109 3.81 0.63 -6.29
CA ALA A 109 5.27 0.57 -6.35
C ALA A 109 5.73 -0.59 -7.22
N GLN A 110 6.92 -0.44 -7.77
CA GLN A 110 7.66 -1.47 -8.49
C GLN A 110 8.76 -2.01 -7.59
N VAL A 111 8.96 -3.32 -7.58
CA VAL A 111 10.05 -3.93 -6.80
C VAL A 111 11.34 -3.78 -7.60
N ARG A 112 12.35 -3.16 -6.99
CA ARG A 112 13.67 -2.94 -7.59
C ARG A 112 14.70 -3.93 -7.07
N VAL A 113 14.61 -4.31 -5.81
CA VAL A 113 15.47 -5.34 -5.20
C VAL A 113 14.56 -6.28 -4.41
N GLU A 114 14.63 -7.55 -4.74
CA GLU A 114 13.86 -8.59 -4.03
C GLU A 114 14.43 -8.79 -2.64
N GLY A 115 13.57 -9.15 -1.69
CA GLY A 115 14.01 -9.41 -0.34
C GLY A 115 12.87 -9.74 0.60
N GLN A 116 13.24 -10.05 1.83
CA GLN A 116 12.30 -10.40 2.89
C GLN A 116 11.83 -9.14 3.61
N VAL A 117 10.54 -9.06 3.87
CA VAL A 117 9.93 -7.98 4.65
C VAL A 117 9.08 -8.58 5.75
N ALA A 118 8.94 -7.86 6.86
CA ALA A 118 8.16 -8.31 8.01
C ALA A 118 7.43 -7.14 8.64
N VAL A 119 6.43 -7.44 9.45
CA VAL A 119 5.80 -6.42 10.29
C VAL A 119 6.87 -5.83 11.20
N GLY A 120 6.96 -4.50 11.23
CA GLY A 120 8.00 -3.79 11.97
C GLY A 120 9.28 -3.55 11.19
N SER A 121 9.40 -4.05 9.95
CA SER A 121 10.55 -3.72 9.10
C SER A 121 10.63 -2.21 8.90
N PRO A 122 11.83 -1.61 9.04
CA PRO A 122 11.96 -0.18 8.77
C PRO A 122 11.73 0.11 7.29
N ILE A 123 11.14 1.28 7.02
CA ILE A 123 11.01 1.79 5.66
C ILE A 123 11.75 3.12 5.60
N LEU A 124 12.75 3.21 4.76
CA LEU A 124 13.67 4.33 4.73
C LEU A 124 13.88 4.79 3.28
N PRO A 125 14.02 6.11 3.06
CA PRO A 125 14.40 6.60 1.73
C PRO A 125 15.74 6.02 1.32
N SER A 126 15.85 5.63 0.07
CA SER A 126 17.10 5.20 -0.53
C SER A 126 17.79 6.41 -1.16
N GLU A 127 19.11 6.51 -1.01
CA GLU A 127 19.89 7.58 -1.60
C GLU A 127 20.13 7.37 -3.11
N ASN A 128 19.81 6.21 -3.63
CA ASN A 128 20.05 5.86 -5.03
C ASN A 128 18.75 5.88 -5.84
#